data_1ea9aa9988397d77536647a1b29b9e27
#
_entry.id   1ea9aa9988397d77536647a1b29b9e27
#
_cell.length_a   1.000
_cell.length_b   1.000
_cell.length_c   1.000
_cell.angle_alpha   90.00
_cell.angle_beta   90.00
_cell.angle_gamma   90.00
#
_symmetry.space_group_name_H-M   'P 1'
#
loop_
_entity.id
_entity.type
_entity.pdbx_description
1 polymer ?
#
loop_
_entity_poly.entity_id
_entity_poly.type
_entity_poly.pdbx_seq_one_letter_code
_entity_poly.pdbx_strand_id
1 'polypeptide(L)'
;MRSSLVAAVVLFLTLPVLGQGGGVTADGWQARLDSSRGDVNELSFMSMSDGFHVTTGPHAIFWNSANTGSGTYTASATFMQTKPSSHPNSYGLFIGGRDLDGDGQAYTYFLIRESGEFLVKKRMGGDTEDVTPGWASHAAVNGLENGQQRNTLSVEVGASNVRFLSNGTEVASVPKAGLSVDGIAGVRFSH
;
A
#
# COMPACT_ATOMS: atom_id res chain seq x y z
N MET A 1 -28.80 55.87 -21.80
CA MET A 1 -28.38 54.48 -21.54
C MET A 1 -27.03 54.50 -20.86
N ARG A 2 -26.99 54.20 -19.56
CA ARG A 2 -25.75 54.19 -18.74
C ARG A 2 -25.37 52.73 -18.54
N SER A 3 -24.27 52.32 -19.17
CA SER A 3 -23.69 50.96 -18.97
C SER A 3 -22.89 50.94 -17.70
N SER A 4 -23.33 50.13 -16.74
CA SER A 4 -22.56 49.83 -15.51
C SER A 4 -21.63 48.65 -15.75
N LEU A 5 -20.33 48.91 -15.63
CA LEU A 5 -19.29 47.88 -15.67
C LEU A 5 -19.17 47.26 -14.28
N VAL A 6 -19.50 45.99 -14.13
CA VAL A 6 -19.27 45.23 -12.89
C VAL A 6 -17.92 44.54 -13.01
N ALA A 7 -16.94 45.02 -12.26
CA ALA A 7 -15.64 44.35 -12.14
C ALA A 7 -15.74 43.23 -11.10
N ALA A 8 -15.65 41.96 -11.51
CA ALA A 8 -15.52 40.83 -10.63
C ALA A 8 -14.07 40.72 -10.16
N VAL A 9 -13.82 41.01 -8.88
CA VAL A 9 -12.53 40.75 -8.23
C VAL A 9 -12.50 39.29 -7.81
N VAL A 10 -11.72 38.49 -8.50
CA VAL A 10 -11.43 37.08 -8.10
C VAL A 10 -10.29 37.10 -7.10
N LEU A 11 -10.63 36.91 -5.83
CA LEU A 11 -9.67 36.82 -4.73
C LEU A 11 -9.10 35.38 -4.70
N PHE A 12 -7.88 35.18 -5.16
CA PHE A 12 -7.16 33.94 -4.96
C PHE A 12 -6.65 33.88 -3.52
N LEU A 13 -7.35 33.16 -2.66
CA LEU A 13 -6.86 32.78 -1.34
C LEU A 13 -5.85 31.62 -1.54
N THR A 14 -4.57 31.94 -1.53
CA THR A 14 -3.52 30.90 -1.33
C THR A 14 -3.56 30.50 0.13
N LEU A 15 -4.22 29.36 0.42
CA LEU A 15 -4.11 28.74 1.72
C LEU A 15 -2.67 28.26 1.93
N PRO A 16 -2.03 28.55 3.07
CA PRO A 16 -0.75 27.99 3.40
C PRO A 16 -0.91 26.47 3.46
N VAL A 17 -0.05 25.73 2.76
CA VAL A 17 0.08 24.29 2.92
C VAL A 17 0.64 24.04 4.32
N LEU A 18 -0.26 23.94 5.28
CA LEU A 18 0.07 23.49 6.63
C LEU A 18 0.43 22.02 6.55
N GLY A 19 1.48 21.63 7.27
CA GLY A 19 2.16 20.36 7.26
C GLY A 19 1.27 19.12 7.06
N GLN A 20 1.70 18.26 6.15
CA GLN A 20 0.99 17.10 5.67
C GLN A 20 1.05 15.95 6.68
N GLY A 21 0.43 16.11 7.82
CA GLY A 21 -0.06 15.02 8.65
C GLY A 21 -1.59 15.13 8.65
N GLY A 22 -2.30 14.07 8.37
CA GLY A 22 -3.76 14.15 8.23
C GLY A 22 -4.49 12.83 8.48
N GLY A 23 -3.76 11.77 8.77
CA GLY A 23 -4.37 10.46 8.98
C GLY A 23 -4.99 9.89 7.71
N VAL A 24 -6.04 9.09 7.87
CA VAL A 24 -6.78 8.47 6.77
C VAL A 24 -8.03 9.30 6.48
N THR A 25 -8.07 9.92 5.31
CA THR A 25 -9.22 10.74 4.86
C THR A 25 -9.96 10.12 3.67
N ALA A 26 -9.51 8.96 3.18
CA ALA A 26 -10.20 8.21 2.13
C ALA A 26 -11.42 7.48 2.71
N ASP A 27 -12.60 7.71 2.13
CA ASP A 27 -13.86 7.14 2.62
C ASP A 27 -13.84 5.61 2.69
N GLY A 28 -14.23 5.07 3.84
CA GLY A 28 -14.31 3.64 4.10
C GLY A 28 -12.95 2.96 4.30
N TRP A 29 -11.85 3.71 4.25
CA TRP A 29 -10.52 3.16 4.54
C TRP A 29 -10.14 3.34 6.01
N GLN A 30 -9.39 2.39 6.50
CA GLN A 30 -8.87 2.31 7.85
C GLN A 30 -7.35 2.10 7.79
N ALA A 31 -6.66 2.43 8.87
CA ALA A 31 -5.22 2.19 9.00
C ALA A 31 -4.88 1.61 10.36
N ARG A 32 -3.83 0.79 10.37
CA ARG A 32 -3.16 0.35 11.60
C ARG A 32 -1.67 0.49 11.46
N LEU A 33 -1.05 1.07 12.48
CA LEU A 33 0.39 1.11 12.62
C LEU A 33 0.91 -0.23 13.17
N ASP A 34 2.12 -0.63 12.76
CA ASP A 34 2.79 -1.81 13.34
C ASP A 34 3.17 -1.58 14.81
N SER A 35 3.42 -0.34 15.19
CA SER A 35 3.79 0.06 16.55
C SER A 35 2.69 0.89 17.19
N SER A 36 2.28 0.51 18.39
CA SER A 36 1.35 1.30 19.22
C SER A 36 1.94 2.63 19.71
N ARG A 37 3.24 2.86 19.50
CA ARG A 37 3.93 4.11 19.86
C ARG A 37 3.92 5.15 18.73
N GLY A 38 3.55 4.77 17.51
CA GLY A 38 3.44 5.67 16.37
C GLY A 38 2.17 6.52 16.44
N ASP A 39 2.19 7.67 15.80
CA ASP A 39 1.01 8.52 15.61
C ASP A 39 0.47 8.33 14.17
N VAL A 40 -0.79 7.93 14.04
CA VAL A 40 -1.45 7.77 12.74
C VAL A 40 -1.50 9.10 11.96
N ASN A 41 -1.43 10.23 12.65
CA ASN A 41 -1.40 11.55 12.01
C ASN A 41 -0.06 11.86 11.31
N GLU A 42 0.99 11.08 11.56
CA GLU A 42 2.23 11.15 10.79
C GLU A 42 2.11 10.54 9.39
N LEU A 43 1.02 9.82 9.12
CA LEU A 43 0.66 9.31 7.82
C LEU A 43 -0.31 10.28 7.13
N SER A 44 -0.38 10.17 5.80
CA SER A 44 -1.51 10.72 5.04
C SER A 44 -1.95 9.67 4.02
N PHE A 45 -3.23 9.33 4.04
CA PHE A 45 -3.87 8.46 3.05
C PHE A 45 -5.16 9.11 2.59
N MET A 46 -5.14 9.65 1.38
CA MET A 46 -6.25 10.45 0.85
C MET A 46 -6.65 9.99 -0.56
N SER A 47 -7.93 10.10 -0.87
CA SER A 47 -8.44 9.85 -2.22
C SER A 47 -7.96 10.90 -3.20
N MET A 48 -7.65 10.45 -4.42
CA MET A 48 -7.41 11.27 -5.60
C MET A 48 -8.40 10.86 -6.71
N SER A 49 -8.41 11.58 -7.84
CA SER A 49 -9.30 11.24 -8.97
C SER A 49 -9.14 9.80 -9.44
N ASP A 50 -7.92 9.27 -9.48
CA ASP A 50 -7.59 7.95 -10.03
C ASP A 50 -6.85 7.04 -9.03
N GLY A 51 -7.20 7.14 -7.73
CA GLY A 51 -6.60 6.29 -6.70
C GLY A 51 -6.36 7.02 -5.39
N PHE A 52 -5.19 6.80 -4.79
CA PHE A 52 -4.85 7.32 -3.48
C PHE A 52 -3.47 7.95 -3.48
N HIS A 53 -3.34 9.06 -2.78
CA HIS A 53 -2.03 9.61 -2.40
C HIS A 53 -1.67 9.15 -1.00
N VAL A 54 -0.46 8.61 -0.85
CA VAL A 54 0.06 8.16 0.43
C VAL A 54 1.34 8.91 0.74
N THR A 55 1.36 9.61 1.86
CA THR A 55 2.62 10.06 2.46
C THR A 55 2.99 9.05 3.54
N THR A 56 4.13 8.39 3.35
CA THR A 56 4.61 7.37 4.28
C THR A 56 5.21 8.02 5.52
N GLY A 57 5.00 7.39 6.62
CA GLY A 57 5.57 7.67 7.93
C GLY A 57 5.85 6.32 8.60
N PRO A 58 5.34 6.05 9.81
CA PRO A 58 5.48 4.76 10.47
C PRO A 58 4.98 3.59 9.60
N HIS A 59 5.49 2.39 9.85
CA HIS A 59 5.00 1.16 9.20
C HIS A 59 3.50 1.00 9.44
N ALA A 60 2.73 0.81 8.36
CA ALA A 60 1.27 0.74 8.42
C ALA A 60 0.68 -0.18 7.37
N ILE A 61 -0.51 -0.68 7.66
CA ILE A 61 -1.45 -1.25 6.70
C ILE A 61 -2.64 -0.32 6.54
N PHE A 62 -3.21 -0.31 5.33
CA PHE A 62 -4.44 0.43 4.99
C PHE A 62 -5.39 -0.53 4.28
N TRP A 63 -6.66 -0.51 4.67
CA TRP A 63 -7.67 -1.38 4.09
C TRP A 63 -9.05 -0.74 4.05
N ASN A 64 -9.87 -1.26 3.15
CA ASN A 64 -11.31 -1.06 3.15
C ASN A 64 -11.96 -2.42 3.36
N SER A 65 -12.87 -2.54 4.31
CA SER A 65 -13.52 -3.82 4.66
C SER A 65 -14.36 -4.41 3.53
N ALA A 66 -14.70 -3.64 2.51
CA ALA A 66 -15.37 -4.12 1.30
C ALA A 66 -14.43 -4.89 0.36
N ASN A 67 -13.10 -4.68 0.46
CA ASN A 67 -12.11 -5.34 -0.39
C ASN A 67 -11.78 -6.73 0.16
N THR A 68 -12.59 -7.73 -0.14
CA THR A 68 -12.40 -9.09 0.34
C THR A 68 -12.16 -10.08 -0.79
N GLY A 69 -11.35 -11.11 -0.51
CA GLY A 69 -11.13 -12.24 -1.41
C GLY A 69 -11.27 -13.57 -0.69
N SER A 70 -11.76 -14.58 -1.38
CA SER A 70 -11.85 -15.96 -0.89
C SER A 70 -11.78 -16.97 -2.02
N GLY A 71 -11.27 -18.18 -1.72
CA GLY A 71 -11.13 -19.24 -2.71
C GLY A 71 -10.02 -18.96 -3.72
N THR A 72 -10.39 -18.75 -4.98
CA THR A 72 -9.48 -18.40 -6.09
C THR A 72 -9.80 -16.98 -6.56
N TYR A 73 -8.82 -16.07 -6.50
CA TYR A 73 -9.00 -14.67 -6.85
C TYR A 73 -7.65 -14.01 -7.14
N THR A 74 -7.70 -12.78 -7.64
CA THR A 74 -6.53 -11.92 -7.84
C THR A 74 -6.75 -10.59 -7.13
N ALA A 75 -5.78 -10.17 -6.31
CA ALA A 75 -5.66 -8.82 -5.79
C ALA A 75 -4.53 -8.09 -6.54
N SER A 76 -4.79 -6.87 -7.00
CA SER A 76 -3.79 -6.10 -7.76
C SER A 76 -3.88 -4.61 -7.45
N ALA A 77 -2.72 -3.94 -7.45
CA ALA A 77 -2.63 -2.49 -7.42
C ALA A 77 -1.38 -1.98 -8.14
N THR A 78 -1.49 -0.79 -8.71
CA THR A 78 -0.34 -0.09 -9.29
C THR A 78 0.17 0.94 -8.29
N PHE A 79 1.45 0.88 -8.00
CA PHE A 79 2.15 1.79 -7.12
C PHE A 79 3.06 2.70 -7.94
N MET A 80 3.12 3.96 -7.55
CA MET A 80 4.05 4.94 -8.10
C MET A 80 4.75 5.67 -6.95
N GLN A 81 6.01 5.35 -6.73
CA GLN A 81 6.87 6.15 -5.86
C GLN A 81 7.34 7.37 -6.64
N THR A 82 7.06 8.56 -6.13
CA THR A 82 7.28 9.83 -6.84
C THR A 82 8.56 10.54 -6.43
N LYS A 83 9.23 10.05 -5.39
CA LYS A 83 10.51 10.59 -4.89
C LYS A 83 11.37 9.46 -4.33
N PRO A 84 12.70 9.56 -4.45
CA PRO A 84 13.60 8.66 -3.75
C PRO A 84 13.36 8.70 -2.24
N SER A 85 13.56 7.58 -1.59
CA SER A 85 13.54 7.48 -0.13
C SER A 85 14.89 7.81 0.47
N SER A 86 14.90 8.43 1.66
CA SER A 86 16.11 8.58 2.47
C SER A 86 16.47 7.29 3.23
N HIS A 87 15.54 6.35 3.30
CA HIS A 87 15.65 5.05 3.95
C HIS A 87 15.16 3.95 3.01
N PRO A 88 15.50 2.68 3.21
CA PRO A 88 15.05 1.58 2.36
C PRO A 88 13.57 1.26 2.57
N ASN A 89 12.70 2.20 2.23
CA ASN A 89 11.25 2.04 2.30
C ASN A 89 10.76 0.94 1.36
N SER A 90 9.69 0.29 1.77
CA SER A 90 9.02 -0.72 0.96
C SER A 90 7.50 -0.53 1.01
N TYR A 91 6.83 -0.99 -0.04
CA TYR A 91 5.39 -0.89 -0.19
C TYR A 91 4.85 -2.05 -1.03
N GLY A 92 3.56 -2.30 -0.89
CA GLY A 92 2.92 -3.35 -1.66
C GLY A 92 1.55 -3.74 -1.15
N LEU A 93 1.16 -4.97 -1.45
CA LEU A 93 -0.15 -5.54 -1.14
C LEU A 93 -0.10 -6.44 0.09
N PHE A 94 -1.23 -6.53 0.79
CA PHE A 94 -1.52 -7.67 1.64
C PHE A 94 -2.87 -8.29 1.27
N ILE A 95 -3.03 -9.58 1.57
CA ILE A 95 -4.22 -10.38 1.34
C ILE A 95 -4.57 -11.20 2.59
N GLY A 96 -5.79 -11.72 2.64
CA GLY A 96 -6.24 -12.62 3.70
C GLY A 96 -6.31 -11.97 5.08
N GLY A 97 -6.54 -10.64 5.11
CA GLY A 97 -6.59 -9.87 6.34
C GLY A 97 -7.74 -10.30 7.23
N ARG A 98 -7.42 -10.61 8.49
CA ARG A 98 -8.37 -10.94 9.56
C ARG A 98 -7.94 -10.24 10.84
N ASP A 99 -8.92 -9.84 11.64
CA ASP A 99 -8.71 -9.16 12.93
C ASP A 99 -7.69 -8.00 12.83
N LEU A 100 -7.80 -7.20 11.77
CA LEU A 100 -6.79 -6.19 11.43
C LEU A 100 -6.66 -5.10 12.49
N ASP A 101 -7.70 -4.85 13.28
CA ASP A 101 -7.70 -3.91 14.41
C ASP A 101 -7.27 -4.56 15.73
N GLY A 102 -7.33 -5.90 15.81
CA GLY A 102 -7.12 -6.67 17.04
C GLY A 102 -5.70 -7.22 17.19
N ASP A 103 -5.42 -7.81 18.35
CA ASP A 103 -4.13 -8.42 18.64
C ASP A 103 -3.89 -9.72 17.87
N GLY A 104 -4.95 -10.35 17.38
CA GLY A 104 -4.91 -11.57 16.57
C GLY A 104 -4.75 -11.31 15.07
N GLN A 105 -4.36 -10.10 14.65
CA GLN A 105 -4.22 -9.75 13.24
C GLN A 105 -3.45 -10.82 12.45
N ALA A 106 -3.98 -11.18 11.27
CA ALA A 106 -3.31 -12.14 10.40
C ALA A 106 -3.46 -11.72 8.93
N TYR A 107 -2.39 -11.79 8.16
CA TYR A 107 -2.38 -11.51 6.73
C TYR A 107 -1.07 -11.98 6.07
N THR A 108 -1.11 -12.23 4.76
CA THR A 108 0.07 -12.45 3.92
C THR A 108 0.36 -11.18 3.11
N TYR A 109 1.61 -10.74 3.03
CA TYR A 109 1.96 -9.51 2.33
C TYR A 109 3.15 -9.66 1.38
N PHE A 110 3.08 -8.91 0.29
CA PHE A 110 4.04 -8.84 -0.78
C PHE A 110 4.51 -7.40 -0.93
N LEU A 111 5.79 -7.16 -0.71
CA LEU A 111 6.41 -5.84 -0.76
C LEU A 111 7.49 -5.79 -1.83
N ILE A 112 7.69 -4.58 -2.35
CA ILE A 112 8.85 -4.22 -3.17
C ILE A 112 9.53 -2.99 -2.57
N ARG A 113 10.78 -2.74 -2.98
CA ARG A 113 11.52 -1.53 -2.63
C ARG A 113 12.24 -0.94 -3.84
N GLU A 114 12.73 0.29 -3.71
CA GLU A 114 13.28 1.08 -4.81
C GLU A 114 14.55 0.49 -5.45
N SER A 115 15.22 -0.44 -4.75
CA SER A 115 16.37 -1.20 -5.28
C SER A 115 16.01 -2.31 -6.27
N GLY A 116 14.72 -2.52 -6.59
CA GLY A 116 14.30 -3.59 -7.49
C GLY A 116 14.19 -4.97 -6.82
N GLU A 117 13.99 -4.98 -5.52
CA GLU A 117 13.87 -6.21 -4.72
C GLU A 117 12.44 -6.39 -4.24
N PHE A 118 12.08 -7.65 -3.97
CA PHE A 118 10.79 -8.04 -3.40
C PHE A 118 10.95 -8.91 -2.17
N LEU A 119 9.88 -8.98 -1.37
CA LEU A 119 9.78 -9.78 -0.15
C LEU A 119 8.34 -10.27 0.02
N VAL A 120 8.17 -11.52 0.39
CA VAL A 120 6.88 -12.06 0.85
C VAL A 120 7.00 -12.52 2.28
N LYS A 121 6.08 -12.06 3.13
CA LYS A 121 5.98 -12.47 4.54
C LYS A 121 4.53 -12.72 4.93
N LYS A 122 4.32 -13.37 6.05
CA LYS A 122 3.04 -13.45 6.74
C LYS A 122 3.14 -12.85 8.13
N ARG A 123 2.05 -12.30 8.61
CA ARG A 123 1.88 -11.81 9.97
C ARG A 123 0.86 -12.65 10.71
N MET A 124 1.13 -12.95 11.98
CA MET A 124 0.21 -13.58 12.91
C MET A 124 0.38 -12.90 14.29
N GLY A 125 -0.59 -12.10 14.68
CA GLY A 125 -0.48 -11.26 15.87
C GLY A 125 0.69 -10.27 15.77
N GLY A 126 1.56 -10.28 16.77
CA GLY A 126 2.77 -9.47 16.82
C GLY A 126 3.91 -9.98 15.93
N ASP A 127 3.87 -11.27 15.54
CA ASP A 127 4.98 -11.95 14.87
C ASP A 127 4.88 -11.86 13.36
N THR A 128 6.04 -11.89 12.70
CA THR A 128 6.15 -12.01 11.23
C THR A 128 7.11 -13.14 10.87
N GLU A 129 6.78 -13.86 9.79
CA GLU A 129 7.58 -14.96 9.28
C GLU A 129 7.84 -14.76 7.78
N ASP A 130 9.06 -15.05 7.35
CA ASP A 130 9.44 -14.99 5.94
C ASP A 130 8.80 -16.15 5.18
N VAL A 131 8.14 -15.84 4.07
CA VAL A 131 7.58 -16.80 3.11
C VAL A 131 8.56 -17.02 1.97
N THR A 132 9.26 -15.96 1.55
CA THR A 132 10.45 -16.05 0.66
C THR A 132 11.72 -15.82 1.49
N PRO A 133 12.87 -16.34 1.06
CA PRO A 133 14.14 -16.18 1.81
C PRO A 133 14.64 -14.73 1.81
N GLY A 134 14.04 -13.87 2.64
CA GLY A 134 14.42 -12.46 2.75
C GLY A 134 14.14 -11.64 1.47
N TRP A 135 14.80 -10.52 1.33
CA TRP A 135 14.75 -9.66 0.14
C TRP A 135 15.50 -10.30 -1.03
N ALA A 136 14.88 -10.34 -2.20
CA ALA A 136 15.43 -10.91 -3.42
C ALA A 136 15.25 -9.97 -4.60
N SER A 137 16.30 -9.77 -5.39
CA SER A 137 16.24 -8.98 -6.63
C SER A 137 15.53 -9.78 -7.73
N HIS A 138 14.70 -9.09 -8.52
CA HIS A 138 14.07 -9.69 -9.70
C HIS A 138 13.92 -8.64 -10.80
N ALA A 139 14.24 -9.01 -12.05
CA ALA A 139 14.21 -8.11 -13.20
C ALA A 139 12.80 -7.52 -13.50
N ALA A 140 11.74 -8.18 -13.05
CA ALA A 140 10.37 -7.68 -13.21
C ALA A 140 10.00 -6.59 -12.18
N VAL A 141 10.80 -6.38 -11.14
CA VAL A 141 10.61 -5.28 -10.18
C VAL A 141 11.42 -4.10 -10.68
N ASN A 142 10.73 -3.10 -11.25
CA ASN A 142 11.39 -1.87 -11.67
C ASN A 142 12.02 -1.18 -10.46
N GLY A 143 13.27 -0.79 -10.56
CA GLY A 143 13.94 0.09 -9.61
C GLY A 143 13.61 1.56 -9.86
N LEU A 144 14.29 2.46 -9.15
CA LEU A 144 14.18 3.90 -9.41
C LEU A 144 14.78 4.25 -10.78
N GLU A 145 14.00 4.95 -11.57
CA GLU A 145 14.43 5.58 -12.82
C GLU A 145 14.04 7.06 -12.81
N ASN A 146 15.00 7.95 -13.01
CA ASN A 146 14.79 9.39 -12.94
C ASN A 146 14.10 9.86 -11.63
N GLY A 147 14.40 9.20 -10.52
CA GLY A 147 13.84 9.53 -9.20
C GLY A 147 12.43 9.03 -8.95
N GLN A 148 11.88 8.22 -9.84
CA GLN A 148 10.54 7.62 -9.74
C GLN A 148 10.62 6.11 -9.93
N GLN A 149 9.64 5.40 -9.35
CA GLN A 149 9.47 3.96 -9.54
C GLN A 149 8.00 3.65 -9.75
N ARG A 150 7.68 2.86 -10.78
CA ARG A 150 6.31 2.41 -11.04
C ARG A 150 6.27 0.90 -11.19
N ASN A 151 5.43 0.24 -10.40
CA ASN A 151 5.19 -1.20 -10.49
C ASN A 151 3.71 -1.51 -10.30
N THR A 152 3.20 -2.47 -11.08
CA THR A 152 1.91 -3.11 -10.84
C THR A 152 2.16 -4.43 -10.14
N LEU A 153 1.69 -4.56 -8.91
CA LEU A 153 1.80 -5.78 -8.11
C LEU A 153 0.49 -6.54 -8.17
N SER A 154 0.58 -7.86 -8.30
CA SER A 154 -0.56 -8.76 -8.24
C SER A 154 -0.25 -9.97 -7.36
N VAL A 155 -1.26 -10.41 -6.61
CA VAL A 155 -1.25 -11.66 -5.87
C VAL A 155 -2.39 -12.52 -6.40
N GLU A 156 -2.04 -13.64 -7.01
CA GLU A 156 -2.99 -14.60 -7.57
C GLU A 156 -3.12 -15.80 -6.63
N VAL A 157 -4.28 -15.92 -5.99
CA VAL A 157 -4.60 -17.04 -5.12
C VAL A 157 -5.23 -18.16 -5.97
N GLY A 158 -4.49 -19.23 -6.17
CA GLY A 158 -4.95 -20.43 -6.88
C GLY A 158 -5.54 -21.48 -5.94
N ALA A 159 -5.80 -22.67 -6.47
CA ALA A 159 -6.31 -23.78 -5.69
C ALA A 159 -5.29 -24.30 -4.67
N SER A 160 -4.03 -24.46 -5.08
CA SER A 160 -2.95 -25.05 -4.26
C SER A 160 -1.77 -24.10 -4.01
N ASN A 161 -1.59 -23.08 -4.85
CA ASN A 161 -0.48 -22.15 -4.79
C ASN A 161 -0.97 -20.71 -4.79
N VAL A 162 -0.11 -19.83 -4.25
CA VAL A 162 -0.22 -18.37 -4.35
C VAL A 162 0.94 -17.88 -5.19
N ARG A 163 0.65 -17.09 -6.23
CA ARG A 163 1.64 -16.50 -7.13
C ARG A 163 1.74 -15.00 -6.86
N PHE A 164 2.94 -14.49 -6.81
CA PHE A 164 3.25 -13.07 -6.62
C PHE A 164 3.87 -12.55 -7.91
N LEU A 165 3.26 -11.50 -8.47
CA LEU A 165 3.68 -10.96 -9.76
C LEU A 165 4.02 -9.48 -9.64
N SER A 166 5.06 -9.06 -10.34
CA SER A 166 5.37 -7.67 -10.58
C SER A 166 5.34 -7.42 -12.09
N ASN A 167 4.58 -6.40 -12.51
CA ASN A 167 4.42 -6.01 -13.91
C ASN A 167 4.01 -7.18 -14.83
N GLY A 168 3.14 -8.07 -14.31
CA GLY A 168 2.63 -9.25 -15.02
C GLY A 168 3.58 -10.46 -15.05
N THR A 169 4.78 -10.35 -14.51
CA THR A 169 5.76 -11.44 -14.43
C THR A 169 5.79 -12.02 -13.00
N GLU A 170 5.73 -13.35 -12.90
CA GLU A 170 5.85 -14.05 -11.62
C GLU A 170 7.24 -13.85 -11.03
N VAL A 171 7.28 -13.38 -9.77
CA VAL A 171 8.52 -13.21 -8.99
C VAL A 171 8.66 -14.28 -7.92
N ALA A 172 7.54 -14.86 -7.47
CA ALA A 172 7.51 -16.00 -6.55
C ALA A 172 6.22 -16.80 -6.69
N SER A 173 6.28 -18.09 -6.39
CA SER A 173 5.13 -18.98 -6.26
C SER A 173 5.36 -19.90 -5.05
N VAL A 174 4.39 -19.97 -4.15
CA VAL A 174 4.50 -20.75 -2.92
C VAL A 174 3.23 -21.56 -2.67
N PRO A 175 3.30 -22.67 -1.91
CA PRO A 175 2.11 -23.40 -1.49
C PRO A 175 1.14 -22.49 -0.72
N LYS A 176 -0.17 -22.61 -1.02
CA LYS A 176 -1.24 -21.88 -0.31
C LYS A 176 -1.35 -22.26 1.17
N ALA A 177 -0.97 -23.51 1.48
CA ALA A 177 -1.05 -24.04 2.83
C ALA A 177 -0.18 -23.22 3.80
N GLY A 178 -0.74 -22.84 4.93
CA GLY A 178 -0.05 -22.05 5.97
C GLY A 178 0.00 -20.55 5.72
N LEU A 179 -0.62 -20.06 4.63
CA LEU A 179 -0.79 -18.63 4.36
C LEU A 179 -2.19 -18.16 4.77
N SER A 180 -2.29 -16.90 5.18
CA SER A 180 -3.57 -16.21 5.33
C SER A 180 -3.95 -15.63 3.98
N VAL A 181 -4.97 -16.21 3.33
CA VAL A 181 -5.35 -15.84 1.96
C VAL A 181 -6.81 -15.47 1.81
N ASP A 182 -7.72 -15.97 2.68
CA ASP A 182 -9.12 -15.61 2.66
C ASP A 182 -9.39 -14.48 3.66
N GLY A 183 -9.95 -13.36 3.18
CA GLY A 183 -10.21 -12.19 4.01
C GLY A 183 -10.00 -10.87 3.27
N ILE A 184 -9.70 -9.81 4.02
CA ILE A 184 -9.51 -8.45 3.49
C ILE A 184 -8.20 -8.35 2.72
N ALA A 185 -8.23 -7.65 1.59
CA ALA A 185 -7.05 -7.21 0.87
C ALA A 185 -6.85 -5.69 1.05
N GLY A 186 -5.59 -5.27 1.07
CA GLY A 186 -5.24 -3.87 1.23
C GLY A 186 -3.79 -3.60 0.84
N VAL A 187 -3.29 -2.44 1.26
CA VAL A 187 -1.92 -2.01 0.97
C VAL A 187 -1.11 -1.88 2.25
N ARG A 188 0.19 -2.11 2.13
CA ARG A 188 1.14 -2.01 3.23
C ARG A 188 2.31 -1.12 2.85
N PHE A 189 2.70 -0.27 3.78
CA PHE A 189 3.90 0.57 3.69
C PHE A 189 4.80 0.29 4.88
N SER A 190 6.07 0.15 4.62
CA SER A 190 7.11 -0.09 5.63
C SER A 190 8.25 0.88 5.40
N HIS A 191 8.61 1.61 6.44
CA HIS A 191 9.66 2.63 6.42
C HIS A 191 11.00 2.03 6.85
#